data_abfde7b7ca89f4c1428714094345261d
#
_entry.id   abfde7b7ca89f4c1428714094345261d
#
_cell.length_a   1.000
_cell.length_b   1.000
_cell.length_c   1.000
_cell.angle_alpha   90.00
_cell.angle_beta   90.00
_cell.angle_gamma   90.00
#
_symmetry.space_group_name_H-M   'P 1'
#
loop_
_entity.id
_entity.type
_entity.pdbx_description
1 polymer ?
#
loop_
_entity_poly.entity_id
_entity_poly.type
_entity_poly.pdbx_seq_one_letter_code
_entity_poly.pdbx_strand_id
1 'polypeptide(L)'
;VARPVIFVLAGVNGAGKSTAGERELTQAGLTWFNPDTFTRQLIKTTGAPPAEANAAAWQAGVRQLDAAIAGRTDYAFETTLGGNTIAAKLREASKTHDVLMWFVGLGSPEHHLARIKLRVSRGGHDIPETKVRERFESSRRNLIALLPYLSQLQVYDNSVDATIGQPMP
;
A
#
# COMPACT_ATOMS: atom_id res chain seq x y z
N VAL A 1 11.58 -26.99 0.20
CA VAL A 1 11.97 -25.63 -0.23
C VAL A 1 10.93 -24.68 0.33
N ALA A 2 11.37 -23.62 1.03
CA ALA A 2 10.47 -22.61 1.56
C ALA A 2 9.74 -21.92 0.39
N ARG A 3 8.47 -21.57 0.58
CA ARG A 3 7.70 -20.80 -0.42
C ARG A 3 8.24 -19.36 -0.45
N PRO A 4 8.36 -18.74 -1.63
CA PRO A 4 8.68 -17.33 -1.70
C PRO A 4 7.55 -16.48 -1.09
N VAL A 5 7.88 -15.27 -0.69
CA VAL A 5 6.98 -14.38 0.05
C VAL A 5 6.58 -13.18 -0.81
N ILE A 6 5.29 -12.91 -0.88
CA ILE A 6 4.77 -11.59 -1.29
C ILE A 6 4.34 -10.84 -0.05
N PHE A 7 5.05 -9.78 0.28
CA PHE A 7 4.71 -8.90 1.40
C PHE A 7 3.94 -7.66 0.92
N VAL A 8 2.79 -7.41 1.51
CA VAL A 8 1.88 -6.33 1.12
C VAL A 8 1.65 -5.36 2.27
N LEU A 9 2.05 -4.12 2.10
CA LEU A 9 1.67 -3.02 2.99
C LEU A 9 0.44 -2.32 2.41
N ALA A 10 -0.73 -2.61 2.95
CA ALA A 10 -2.01 -2.16 2.42
C ALA A 10 -2.68 -1.09 3.29
N GLY A 11 -3.51 -0.26 2.68
CA GLY A 11 -4.34 0.74 3.37
C GLY A 11 -4.58 1.98 2.52
N VAL A 12 -5.66 2.69 2.80
CA VAL A 12 -6.08 3.87 2.05
C VAL A 12 -5.09 5.03 2.25
N ASN A 13 -5.06 5.96 1.31
CA ASN A 13 -4.24 7.17 1.41
C ASN A 13 -4.50 7.91 2.74
N GLY A 14 -3.44 8.38 3.39
CA GLY A 14 -3.54 9.01 4.71
C GLY A 14 -3.61 8.06 5.90
N ALA A 15 -3.63 6.74 5.69
CA ALA A 15 -3.63 5.76 6.79
C ALA A 15 -2.33 5.73 7.60
N GLY A 16 -1.21 6.24 7.05
CA GLY A 16 0.10 6.22 7.71
C GLY A 16 0.93 4.98 7.39
N LYS A 17 0.64 4.29 6.28
CA LYS A 17 1.36 3.08 5.85
C LYS A 17 2.88 3.26 5.83
N SER A 18 3.36 4.29 5.13
CA SER A 18 4.80 4.51 4.97
C SER A 18 5.51 4.70 6.31
N THR A 19 4.86 5.37 7.27
CA THR A 19 5.43 5.56 8.61
C THR A 19 5.42 4.26 9.42
N ALA A 20 4.34 3.48 9.36
CA ALA A 20 4.20 2.24 10.11
C ALA A 20 5.08 1.12 9.51
N GLY A 21 5.14 1.01 8.17
CA GLY A 21 5.85 -0.06 7.48
C GLY A 21 7.34 0.20 7.27
N GLU A 22 7.76 1.45 7.09
CA GLU A 22 9.13 1.79 6.74
C GLU A 22 10.16 1.29 7.76
N ARG A 23 9.88 1.50 9.03
CA ARG A 23 10.77 1.07 10.10
C ARG A 23 10.91 -0.45 10.16
N GLU A 24 9.81 -1.17 10.13
CA GLU A 24 9.78 -2.63 10.25
C GLU A 24 10.38 -3.32 9.03
N LEU A 25 10.04 -2.85 7.82
CA LEU A 25 10.58 -3.40 6.58
C LEU A 25 12.09 -3.13 6.46
N THR A 26 12.53 -1.93 6.84
CA THR A 26 13.96 -1.58 6.84
C THR A 26 14.75 -2.41 7.84
N GLN A 27 14.21 -2.65 9.04
CA GLN A 27 14.82 -3.52 10.05
C GLN A 27 14.90 -4.98 9.58
N ALA A 28 13.92 -5.44 8.82
CA ALA A 28 13.92 -6.76 8.19
C ALA A 28 14.85 -6.86 6.97
N GLY A 29 15.50 -5.76 6.56
CA GLY A 29 16.37 -5.72 5.37
C GLY A 29 15.60 -5.84 4.06
N LEU A 30 14.29 -5.59 4.07
CA LEU A 30 13.44 -5.65 2.89
C LEU A 30 13.36 -4.29 2.20
N THR A 31 13.58 -4.29 0.89
CA THR A 31 13.21 -3.16 0.03
C THR A 31 11.82 -3.39 -0.53
N TRP A 32 10.98 -2.35 -0.52
CA TRP A 32 9.64 -2.45 -1.06
C TRP A 32 9.38 -1.40 -2.14
N PHE A 33 8.50 -1.73 -3.06
CA PHE A 33 8.04 -0.79 -4.08
C PHE A 33 6.94 0.12 -3.50
N ASN A 34 7.20 1.43 -3.50
CA ASN A 34 6.23 2.45 -3.09
C ASN A 34 5.83 3.28 -4.32
N PRO A 35 4.57 3.18 -4.79
CA PRO A 35 4.10 3.92 -5.96
C PRO A 35 4.24 5.44 -5.82
N ASP A 36 3.98 6.00 -4.63
CA ASP A 36 4.06 7.44 -4.41
C ASP A 36 5.52 7.95 -4.52
N THR A 37 6.48 7.17 -4.03
CA THR A 37 7.91 7.48 -4.15
C THR A 37 8.35 7.38 -5.61
N PHE A 38 7.94 6.34 -6.32
CA PHE A 38 8.22 6.17 -7.75
C PHE A 38 7.65 7.33 -8.57
N THR A 39 6.39 7.72 -8.32
CA THR A 39 5.74 8.85 -8.99
C THR A 39 6.53 10.15 -8.78
N ARG A 40 6.91 10.48 -7.53
CA ARG A 40 7.69 11.68 -7.22
C ARG A 40 9.04 11.69 -7.93
N GLN A 41 9.73 10.55 -7.94
CA GLN A 41 11.01 10.41 -8.61
C GLN A 41 10.86 10.59 -10.13
N LEU A 42 9.84 9.99 -10.74
CA LEU A 42 9.58 10.12 -12.16
C LEU A 42 9.29 11.57 -12.56
N ILE A 43 8.42 12.27 -11.80
CA ILE A 43 8.15 13.70 -12.03
C ILE A 43 9.43 14.52 -11.94
N LYS A 44 10.25 14.29 -10.91
CA LYS A 44 11.50 15.02 -10.68
C LYS A 44 12.51 14.82 -11.83
N THR A 45 12.61 13.62 -12.36
CA THR A 45 13.63 13.26 -13.36
C THR A 45 13.20 13.55 -14.80
N THR A 46 11.90 13.46 -15.09
CA THR A 46 11.39 13.58 -16.48
C THR A 46 10.52 14.81 -16.72
N GLY A 47 10.02 15.46 -15.64
CA GLY A 47 9.01 16.52 -15.77
C GLY A 47 7.62 16.00 -16.17
N ALA A 48 7.38 14.68 -16.11
CA ALA A 48 6.10 14.10 -16.54
C ALA A 48 4.92 14.68 -15.76
N PRO A 49 3.75 14.86 -16.39
CA PRO A 49 2.53 15.26 -15.70
C PRO A 49 2.18 14.27 -14.59
N PRO A 50 1.64 14.73 -13.43
CA PRO A 50 1.33 13.85 -12.30
C PRO A 50 0.43 12.66 -12.64
N ALA A 51 -0.56 12.85 -13.53
CA ALA A 51 -1.45 11.77 -13.97
C ALA A 51 -0.70 10.66 -14.71
N GLU A 52 0.22 11.03 -15.61
CA GLU A 52 1.06 10.08 -16.36
C GLU A 52 2.04 9.37 -15.43
N ALA A 53 2.68 10.11 -14.52
CA ALA A 53 3.61 9.54 -13.56
C ALA A 53 2.91 8.53 -12.60
N ASN A 54 1.69 8.84 -12.15
CA ASN A 54 0.88 7.92 -11.35
C ASN A 54 0.50 6.65 -12.12
N ALA A 55 0.10 6.78 -13.39
CA ALA A 55 -0.21 5.64 -14.25
C ALA A 55 1.03 4.76 -14.47
N ALA A 56 2.18 5.37 -14.73
CA ALA A 56 3.45 4.67 -14.91
C ALA A 56 3.89 3.93 -13.63
N ALA A 57 3.73 4.56 -12.45
CA ALA A 57 4.02 3.95 -11.16
C ALA A 57 3.13 2.71 -10.92
N TRP A 58 1.83 2.83 -11.19
CA TRP A 58 0.90 1.70 -11.07
C TRP A 58 1.29 0.55 -12.00
N GLN A 59 1.57 0.84 -13.27
CA GLN A 59 2.01 -0.16 -14.24
C GLN A 59 3.34 -0.82 -13.84
N ALA A 60 4.29 -0.05 -13.32
CA ALA A 60 5.57 -0.59 -12.84
C ALA A 60 5.37 -1.56 -11.68
N GLY A 61 4.54 -1.21 -10.69
CA GLY A 61 4.20 -2.08 -9.57
C GLY A 61 3.53 -3.38 -10.01
N VAL A 62 2.58 -3.30 -10.94
CA VAL A 62 1.90 -4.48 -11.51
C VAL A 62 2.90 -5.39 -12.24
N ARG A 63 3.76 -4.83 -13.09
CA ARG A 63 4.79 -5.63 -13.81
C ARG A 63 5.75 -6.32 -12.85
N GLN A 64 6.19 -5.63 -11.79
CA GLN A 64 7.10 -6.22 -10.80
C GLN A 64 6.42 -7.36 -10.03
N LEU A 65 5.15 -7.18 -9.65
CA LEU A 65 4.37 -8.24 -9.00
C LEU A 65 4.22 -9.45 -9.93
N ASP A 66 3.88 -9.24 -11.20
CA ASP A 66 3.78 -10.32 -12.20
C ASP A 66 5.11 -11.04 -12.39
N ALA A 67 6.20 -10.31 -12.47
CA ALA A 67 7.54 -10.88 -12.59
C ALA A 67 7.90 -11.73 -11.36
N ALA A 68 7.58 -11.26 -10.16
CA ALA A 68 7.81 -12.01 -8.92
C ALA A 68 6.98 -13.30 -8.88
N ILE A 69 5.71 -13.24 -9.26
CA ILE A 69 4.83 -14.42 -9.33
C ILE A 69 5.38 -15.45 -10.33
N ALA A 70 5.72 -15.01 -11.53
CA ALA A 70 6.24 -15.88 -12.58
C ALA A 70 7.61 -16.48 -12.23
N GLY A 71 8.50 -15.66 -11.66
CA GLY A 71 9.85 -16.05 -11.25
C GLY A 71 9.91 -16.81 -9.92
N ARG A 72 8.82 -16.91 -9.19
CA ARG A 72 8.77 -17.45 -7.82
C ARG A 72 9.81 -16.82 -6.91
N THR A 73 9.82 -15.49 -6.86
CA THR A 73 10.76 -14.69 -6.06
C THR A 73 10.02 -13.86 -5.03
N ASP A 74 10.71 -13.49 -3.96
CA ASP A 74 10.18 -12.60 -2.95
C ASP A 74 9.92 -11.20 -3.55
N TYR A 75 8.84 -10.57 -3.09
CA TYR A 75 8.51 -9.20 -3.47
C TYR A 75 7.76 -8.48 -2.36
N ALA A 76 8.04 -7.22 -2.17
CA ALA A 76 7.35 -6.38 -1.20
C ALA A 76 6.86 -5.09 -1.87
N PHE A 77 5.63 -4.68 -1.58
CA PHE A 77 5.08 -3.46 -2.15
C PHE A 77 3.98 -2.83 -1.30
N GLU A 78 3.76 -1.54 -1.55
CA GLU A 78 2.69 -0.75 -0.93
C GLU A 78 1.52 -0.58 -1.90
N THR A 79 0.29 -0.67 -1.37
CA THR A 79 -0.95 -0.49 -2.14
C THR A 79 -2.07 0.12 -1.31
N THR A 80 -2.99 0.84 -1.95
CA THR A 80 -4.26 1.22 -1.30
C THR A 80 -5.23 0.04 -1.18
N LEU A 81 -5.00 -1.04 -1.92
CA LEU A 81 -5.91 -2.17 -2.07
C LEU A 81 -7.32 -1.78 -2.57
N GLY A 82 -7.46 -0.57 -3.13
CA GLY A 82 -8.75 -0.05 -3.57
C GLY A 82 -9.23 -0.57 -4.93
N GLY A 83 -8.33 -1.13 -5.73
CA GLY A 83 -8.65 -1.70 -7.04
C GLY A 83 -8.69 -3.22 -7.05
N ASN A 84 -9.45 -3.79 -7.99
CA ASN A 84 -9.63 -5.24 -8.09
C ASN A 84 -8.42 -5.97 -8.70
N THR A 85 -7.60 -5.29 -9.49
CA THR A 85 -6.45 -5.90 -10.19
C THR A 85 -5.43 -6.48 -9.20
N ILE A 86 -5.01 -5.70 -8.21
CA ILE A 86 -4.06 -6.16 -7.19
C ILE A 86 -4.65 -7.30 -6.37
N ALA A 87 -5.92 -7.19 -5.97
CA ALA A 87 -6.60 -8.26 -5.23
C ALA A 87 -6.64 -9.59 -6.02
N ALA A 88 -6.92 -9.52 -7.33
CA ALA A 88 -6.91 -10.70 -8.20
C ALA A 88 -5.50 -11.32 -8.32
N LYS A 89 -4.46 -10.47 -8.47
CA LYS A 89 -3.07 -10.93 -8.55
C LYS A 89 -2.57 -11.55 -7.24
N LEU A 90 -2.96 -11.02 -6.09
CA LEU A 90 -2.62 -11.61 -4.79
C LEU A 90 -3.28 -12.98 -4.58
N ARG A 91 -4.52 -13.14 -5.06
CA ARG A 91 -5.18 -14.45 -5.09
C ARG A 91 -4.43 -15.46 -5.98
N GLU A 92 -3.95 -15.00 -7.13
CA GLU A 92 -3.12 -15.85 -8.00
C GLU A 92 -1.78 -16.18 -7.33
N ALA A 93 -1.11 -15.19 -6.75
CA ALA A 93 0.15 -15.35 -6.02
C ALA A 93 0.05 -16.39 -4.90
N SER A 94 -1.07 -16.45 -4.18
CA SER A 94 -1.26 -17.38 -3.07
C SER A 94 -1.12 -18.87 -3.46
N LYS A 95 -1.22 -19.19 -4.74
CA LYS A 95 -1.00 -20.57 -5.22
C LYS A 95 0.47 -20.98 -5.13
N THR A 96 1.39 -20.05 -5.23
CA THR A 96 2.84 -20.32 -5.31
C THR A 96 3.67 -19.62 -4.23
N HIS A 97 3.12 -18.60 -3.58
CA HIS A 97 3.78 -17.75 -2.58
C HIS A 97 3.01 -17.79 -1.26
N ASP A 98 3.70 -17.49 -0.19
CA ASP A 98 3.08 -17.06 1.06
C ASP A 98 2.79 -15.56 0.95
N VAL A 99 1.51 -15.19 1.04
CA VAL A 99 1.08 -13.81 0.97
C VAL A 99 0.89 -13.28 2.39
N LEU A 100 1.77 -12.35 2.79
CA LEU A 100 1.73 -11.70 4.08
C LEU A 100 1.23 -10.28 3.90
N MET A 101 0.27 -9.85 4.70
CA MET A 101 -0.31 -8.51 4.59
C MET A 101 -0.32 -7.78 5.92
N TRP A 102 0.14 -6.54 5.91
CA TRP A 102 -0.14 -5.55 6.93
C TRP A 102 -1.15 -4.54 6.37
N PHE A 103 -2.30 -4.47 7.02
CA PHE A 103 -3.35 -3.53 6.64
C PHE A 103 -3.45 -2.42 7.68
N VAL A 104 -3.15 -1.19 7.26
CA VAL A 104 -3.26 0.00 8.11
C VAL A 104 -4.55 0.73 7.79
N GLY A 105 -5.44 0.82 8.76
CA GLY A 105 -6.76 1.45 8.63
C GLY A 105 -6.95 2.65 9.54
N LEU A 106 -7.98 3.42 9.24
CA LEU A 106 -8.55 4.47 10.11
C LEU A 106 -10.04 4.21 10.29
N GLY A 107 -10.61 4.75 11.36
CA GLY A 107 -12.02 4.51 11.72
C GLY A 107 -13.04 5.07 10.73
N SER A 108 -12.67 6.11 9.96
CA SER A 108 -13.61 6.75 9.02
C SER A 108 -12.90 7.38 7.81
N PRO A 109 -13.62 7.63 6.70
CA PRO A 109 -13.09 8.40 5.56
C PRO A 109 -12.69 9.83 5.97
N GLU A 110 -13.38 10.44 6.92
CA GLU A 110 -13.11 11.80 7.43
C GLU A 110 -11.70 11.89 8.04
N HIS A 111 -11.28 10.87 8.78
CA HIS A 111 -9.90 10.80 9.31
C HIS A 111 -8.86 10.77 8.19
N HIS A 112 -9.10 9.99 7.13
CA HIS A 112 -8.23 9.97 5.96
C HIS A 112 -8.13 11.33 5.30
N LEU A 113 -9.29 11.99 5.09
CA LEU A 113 -9.36 13.32 4.48
C LEU A 113 -8.66 14.39 5.31
N ALA A 114 -8.82 14.37 6.63
CA ALA A 114 -8.14 15.30 7.54
C ALA A 114 -6.62 15.17 7.44
N ARG A 115 -6.09 13.93 7.43
CA ARG A 115 -4.65 13.67 7.31
C ARG A 115 -4.09 14.03 5.93
N ILE A 116 -4.87 13.79 4.86
CA ILE A 116 -4.49 14.22 3.51
C ILE A 116 -4.41 15.74 3.44
N LYS A 117 -5.40 16.46 3.96
CA LYS A 117 -5.38 17.93 4.02
C LYS A 117 -4.15 18.47 4.79
N LEU A 118 -3.85 17.89 5.94
CA LEU A 118 -2.65 18.25 6.70
C LEU A 118 -1.35 17.97 5.92
N ARG A 119 -1.28 16.85 5.20
CA ARG A 119 -0.14 16.53 4.33
C ARG A 119 0.00 17.54 3.19
N VAL A 120 -1.12 17.93 2.55
CA VAL A 120 -1.15 18.92 1.46
C VAL A 120 -0.69 20.28 1.95
N SER A 121 -1.11 20.72 3.15
CA SER A 121 -0.64 21.98 3.73
C SER A 121 0.87 22.03 4.01
N ARG A 122 1.52 20.86 4.03
CA ARG A 122 2.97 20.69 4.17
C ARG A 122 3.68 20.38 2.83
N GLY A 123 3.02 20.66 1.69
CA GLY A 123 3.58 20.45 0.35
C GLY A 123 3.40 19.03 -0.21
N GLY A 124 2.57 18.20 0.41
CA GLY A 124 2.26 16.87 -0.09
C GLY A 124 1.22 16.85 -1.20
N HIS A 125 1.07 15.71 -1.85
CA HIS A 125 0.13 15.50 -2.95
C HIS A 125 -1.32 15.37 -2.45
N ASP A 126 -2.25 16.05 -3.15
CA ASP A 126 -3.69 15.95 -2.89
C ASP A 126 -4.31 14.74 -3.58
N ILE A 127 -5.42 14.27 -3.00
CA ILE A 127 -6.21 13.16 -3.54
C ILE A 127 -7.69 13.55 -3.46
N PRO A 128 -8.43 13.45 -4.57
CA PRO A 128 -9.85 13.78 -4.59
C PRO A 128 -10.63 13.02 -3.51
N GLU A 129 -11.50 13.73 -2.79
CA GLU A 129 -12.33 13.17 -1.72
C GLU A 129 -13.11 11.95 -2.17
N THR A 130 -13.71 12.00 -3.37
CA THR A 130 -14.46 10.88 -3.96
C THR A 130 -13.61 9.62 -4.04
N LYS A 131 -12.33 9.75 -4.41
CA LYS A 131 -11.38 8.62 -4.47
C LYS A 131 -11.02 8.07 -3.09
N VAL A 132 -10.91 8.92 -2.09
CA VAL A 132 -10.66 8.48 -0.71
C VAL A 132 -11.83 7.69 -0.18
N ARG A 133 -13.07 8.17 -0.36
CA ARG A 133 -14.29 7.49 0.06
C ARG A 133 -14.49 6.16 -0.67
N GLU A 134 -14.31 6.15 -1.98
CA GLU A 134 -14.37 4.93 -2.79
C GLU A 134 -13.35 3.87 -2.30
N ARG A 135 -12.11 4.29 -2.07
CA ARG A 135 -11.03 3.41 -1.60
C ARG A 135 -11.24 2.93 -0.17
N PHE A 136 -11.86 3.74 0.68
CA PHE A 136 -12.19 3.34 2.05
C PHE A 136 -13.09 2.10 2.08
N GLU A 137 -14.11 2.06 1.25
CA GLU A 137 -15.02 0.92 1.14
C GLU A 137 -14.38 -0.26 0.37
N SER A 138 -13.80 0.03 -0.81
CA SER A 138 -13.28 -1.02 -1.68
C SER A 138 -12.06 -1.72 -1.10
N SER A 139 -11.17 -1.03 -0.38
CA SER A 139 -10.00 -1.64 0.24
C SER A 139 -10.40 -2.64 1.34
N ARG A 140 -11.42 -2.34 2.13
CA ARG A 140 -11.95 -3.24 3.16
C ARG A 140 -12.63 -4.46 2.54
N ARG A 141 -13.43 -4.24 1.50
CA ARG A 141 -14.07 -5.33 0.75
C ARG A 141 -13.05 -6.27 0.13
N ASN A 142 -12.01 -5.72 -0.47
CA ASN A 142 -10.91 -6.49 -1.04
C ASN A 142 -10.11 -7.23 0.03
N LEU A 143 -9.85 -6.62 1.19
CA LEU A 143 -9.21 -7.28 2.32
C LEU A 143 -10.02 -8.50 2.77
N ILE A 144 -11.32 -8.33 3.00
CA ILE A 144 -12.21 -9.43 3.42
C ILE A 144 -12.20 -10.56 2.39
N ALA A 145 -12.29 -10.23 1.10
CA ALA A 145 -12.24 -11.20 0.01
C ALA A 145 -10.91 -11.95 -0.10
N LEU A 146 -9.82 -11.34 0.38
CA LEU A 146 -8.48 -11.93 0.38
C LEU A 146 -8.18 -12.82 1.59
N LEU A 147 -8.96 -12.73 2.68
CA LEU A 147 -8.68 -13.48 3.93
C LEU A 147 -8.35 -14.96 3.69
N PRO A 148 -9.07 -15.71 2.84
CA PRO A 148 -8.79 -17.13 2.61
C PRO A 148 -7.46 -17.41 1.89
N TYR A 149 -6.85 -16.38 1.31
CA TYR A 149 -5.64 -16.46 0.47
C TYR A 149 -4.39 -15.91 1.14
N LEU A 150 -4.52 -15.33 2.34
CA LEU A 150 -3.40 -14.78 3.09
C LEU A 150 -2.80 -15.84 4.00
N SER A 151 -1.47 -15.97 3.99
CA SER A 151 -0.73 -16.79 4.94
C SER A 151 -0.62 -16.11 6.31
N GLN A 152 -0.59 -14.78 6.32
CA GLN A 152 -0.60 -13.96 7.54
C GLN A 152 -1.25 -12.62 7.27
N LEU A 153 -2.03 -12.14 8.24
CA LEU A 153 -2.60 -10.79 8.25
C LEU A 153 -2.33 -10.13 9.60
N GLN A 154 -1.86 -8.89 9.55
CA GLN A 154 -1.84 -7.97 10.68
C GLN A 154 -2.65 -6.74 10.32
N VAL A 155 -3.57 -6.34 11.20
CA VAL A 155 -4.40 -5.15 11.02
C VAL A 155 -4.03 -4.13 12.09
N TYR A 156 -3.69 -2.94 11.65
CA TYR A 156 -3.35 -1.82 12.53
C TYR A 156 -4.45 -0.75 12.43
N ASP A 157 -5.07 -0.43 13.53
CA ASP A 157 -5.92 0.75 13.65
C ASP A 157 -5.05 1.96 14.01
N ASN A 158 -4.87 2.85 13.05
CA ASN A 158 -4.08 4.08 13.22
C ASN A 158 -4.99 5.31 13.42
N SER A 159 -6.18 5.12 13.98
CA SER A 159 -7.16 6.20 14.21
C SER A 159 -6.76 7.16 15.31
N VAL A 160 -5.92 6.72 16.24
CA VAL A 160 -5.42 7.57 17.31
C VAL A 160 -4.24 8.37 16.78
N ASP A 161 -4.33 9.70 16.83
CA ASP A 161 -3.17 10.55 16.55
C ASP A 161 -2.12 10.28 17.62
N ALA A 162 -0.99 9.73 17.23
CA ALA A 162 0.13 9.55 18.13
C ALA A 162 0.52 10.91 18.68
N THR A 163 0.20 11.16 19.93
CA THR A 163 0.88 12.16 20.73
C THR A 163 2.37 11.80 20.65
N ILE A 164 3.16 12.76 20.20
CA ILE A 164 4.60 12.67 19.97
C ILE A 164 5.24 11.71 20.99
N GLY A 165 5.69 10.54 20.52
CA GLY A 165 6.58 9.68 21.28
C GLY A 165 6.13 8.28 21.67
N GLN A 166 4.93 7.81 21.31
CA GLN A 166 4.58 6.40 21.53
C GLN A 166 4.56 5.62 20.20
N PRO A 167 5.39 4.56 20.08
CA PRO A 167 5.19 3.60 19.01
C PRO A 167 3.85 2.90 19.25
N MET A 168 3.07 2.76 18.20
CA MET A 168 1.83 2.00 18.27
C MET A 168 2.13 0.54 18.58
N PRO A 169 1.31 -0.10 19.42
CA PRO A 169 1.40 -1.53 19.69
C PRO A 169 1.08 -2.36 18.48
#